data_00ea5e4981528aea3e1b686814812f5a
#
_entry.id   00ea5e4981528aea3e1b686814812f5a
#
_cell.length_a   1.000
_cell.length_b   1.000
_cell.length_c   1.000
_cell.angle_alpha   90.00
_cell.angle_beta   90.00
_cell.angle_gamma   90.00
#
_symmetry.space_group_name_H-M   'P 1'
#
loop_
_entity.id
_entity.type
_entity.pdbx_description
1 polymer ?
#
loop_
_entity_poly.entity_id
_entity_poly.type
_entity_poly.pdbx_seq_one_letter_code
_entity_poly.pdbx_strand_id
1 'polypeptide(L)'
;MTRIESTDRATEQRDALVGRLFEAAIGAMEVATIYTGDRLGLYQALDEAGPATPSQIAAAAGIHERYAREWLEQQAVAGILAVEDPAAEATERRYLLPAAYREIFLERDSLNYLGGLLRLVVGASRPLDAVLAAYRTGGGVPYPDFGVDTREGIAAMNRPMFVNLLGSEWLPAMADIHARLQADPPARVADIGCGTGWSSIAIARAYPTVTVEGFDLDDASIAQARRNVAGAGLAGRVTFHIRDAADPELVGRYDLVTAFETIHDIARPVEALRVMRGLLADGGAVLIAD
;
A
#
# COMPACT_ATOMS: atom_id res chain seq x y z
N MET A 1 9.59 46.81 -18.14
CA MET A 1 8.41 45.92 -18.00
C MET A 1 7.28 46.79 -17.50
N THR A 2 6.30 47.03 -18.33
CA THR A 2 5.16 47.89 -18.06
C THR A 2 4.24 47.24 -17.00
N ARG A 3 3.51 48.05 -16.24
CA ARG A 3 2.54 47.62 -15.20
C ARG A 3 1.47 46.65 -15.74
N ILE A 4 1.17 46.71 -17.04
CA ILE A 4 0.23 45.85 -17.75
C ILE A 4 0.79 44.42 -17.89
N GLU A 5 2.07 44.25 -18.34
CA GLU A 5 2.72 42.92 -18.47
C GLU A 5 2.83 42.18 -17.12
N SER A 6 2.98 42.89 -15.99
CA SER A 6 2.98 42.31 -14.67
C SER A 6 1.60 41.84 -14.21
N THR A 7 0.53 42.54 -14.64
CA THR A 7 -0.85 42.19 -14.30
C THR A 7 -1.32 40.97 -15.09
N ASP A 8 -0.98 40.86 -16.36
CA ASP A 8 -1.33 39.71 -17.23
C ASP A 8 -0.64 38.43 -16.71
N ARG A 9 0.66 38.52 -16.37
CA ARG A 9 1.40 37.39 -15.78
C ARG A 9 0.82 36.93 -14.45
N ALA A 10 0.40 37.84 -13.58
CA ALA A 10 -0.22 37.50 -12.30
C ALA A 10 -1.59 36.82 -12.50
N THR A 11 -2.34 37.26 -13.50
CA THR A 11 -3.62 36.65 -13.90
C THR A 11 -3.41 35.23 -14.42
N GLU A 12 -2.46 35.02 -15.33
CA GLU A 12 -2.11 33.69 -15.85
C GLU A 12 -1.67 32.72 -14.73
N GLN A 13 -0.84 33.16 -13.80
CA GLN A 13 -0.41 32.37 -12.65
C GLN A 13 -1.58 31.97 -11.75
N ARG A 14 -2.50 32.90 -11.48
CA ARG A 14 -3.71 32.62 -10.71
C ARG A 14 -4.58 31.59 -11.41
N ASP A 15 -4.84 31.77 -12.70
CA ASP A 15 -5.75 30.92 -13.46
C ASP A 15 -5.17 29.49 -13.63
N ALA A 16 -3.86 29.37 -13.81
CA ALA A 16 -3.17 28.08 -13.81
C ALA A 16 -3.29 27.37 -12.43
N LEU A 17 -3.16 28.11 -11.32
CA LEU A 17 -3.35 27.53 -9.99
C LEU A 17 -4.80 27.10 -9.75
N VAL A 18 -5.79 27.91 -10.18
CA VAL A 18 -7.22 27.56 -10.10
C VAL A 18 -7.49 26.26 -10.86
N GLY A 19 -7.01 26.15 -12.11
CA GLY A 19 -7.16 24.92 -12.91
C GLY A 19 -6.56 23.69 -12.22
N ARG A 20 -5.32 23.80 -11.74
CA ARG A 20 -4.65 22.70 -11.03
C ARG A 20 -5.39 22.26 -9.75
N LEU A 21 -5.90 23.21 -8.96
CA LEU A 21 -6.65 22.89 -7.74
C LEU A 21 -8.02 22.26 -8.06
N PHE A 22 -8.65 22.68 -9.15
CA PHE A 22 -9.89 22.07 -9.61
C PHE A 22 -9.68 20.61 -10.07
N GLU A 23 -8.63 20.35 -10.85
CA GLU A 23 -8.24 18.99 -11.25
C GLU A 23 -7.93 18.12 -10.03
N ALA A 24 -7.21 18.65 -9.04
CA ALA A 24 -6.92 17.91 -7.80
C ALA A 24 -8.20 17.56 -7.02
N ALA A 25 -9.19 18.46 -6.99
CA ALA A 25 -10.48 18.19 -6.36
C ALA A 25 -11.27 17.09 -7.09
N ILE A 26 -11.29 17.14 -8.44
CA ILE A 26 -11.90 16.07 -9.26
C ILE A 26 -11.19 14.75 -9.00
N GLY A 27 -9.85 14.70 -9.01
CA GLY A 27 -9.07 13.50 -8.75
C GLY A 27 -9.34 12.91 -7.35
N ALA A 28 -9.52 13.76 -6.34
CA ALA A 28 -9.89 13.29 -5.00
C ALA A 28 -11.27 12.60 -4.97
N MET A 29 -12.24 13.13 -5.71
CA MET A 29 -13.57 12.50 -5.85
C MET A 29 -13.48 11.18 -6.64
N GLU A 30 -12.65 11.13 -7.69
CA GLU A 30 -12.39 9.91 -8.45
C GLU A 30 -11.78 8.82 -7.58
N VAL A 31 -10.76 9.14 -6.78
CA VAL A 31 -10.18 8.19 -5.80
C VAL A 31 -11.25 7.64 -4.86
N ALA A 32 -12.16 8.47 -4.36
CA ALA A 32 -13.24 8.02 -3.48
C ALA A 32 -14.22 7.05 -4.18
N THR A 33 -14.52 7.27 -5.46
CA THR A 33 -15.39 6.37 -6.23
C THR A 33 -14.69 5.07 -6.62
N ILE A 34 -13.39 5.09 -6.93
CA ILE A 34 -12.58 3.89 -7.15
C ILE A 34 -12.49 3.06 -5.86
N TYR A 35 -12.21 3.71 -4.71
CA TYR A 35 -12.23 3.06 -3.40
C TYR A 35 -13.58 2.39 -3.12
N THR A 36 -14.70 3.05 -3.45
CA THR A 36 -16.04 2.48 -3.31
C THR A 36 -16.20 1.22 -4.15
N GLY A 37 -15.74 1.24 -5.39
CA GLY A 37 -15.74 0.08 -6.28
C GLY A 37 -14.91 -1.10 -5.76
N ASP A 38 -13.69 -0.82 -5.26
CA ASP A 38 -12.82 -1.85 -4.64
C ASP A 38 -13.48 -2.45 -3.39
N ARG A 39 -14.00 -1.61 -2.49
CA ARG A 39 -14.61 -2.06 -1.22
C ARG A 39 -15.90 -2.86 -1.40
N LEU A 40 -16.66 -2.59 -2.44
CA LEU A 40 -17.89 -3.30 -2.79
C LEU A 40 -17.65 -4.46 -3.78
N GLY A 41 -16.41 -4.68 -4.24
CA GLY A 41 -16.07 -5.74 -5.19
C GLY A 41 -16.65 -5.53 -6.60
N LEU A 42 -16.90 -4.27 -7.01
CA LEU A 42 -17.57 -3.98 -8.28
C LEU A 42 -16.69 -4.29 -9.49
N TYR A 43 -15.38 -4.07 -9.39
CA TYR A 43 -14.43 -4.45 -10.44
C TYR A 43 -14.36 -5.96 -10.62
N GLN A 44 -14.38 -6.73 -9.52
CA GLN A 44 -14.42 -8.19 -9.56
C GLN A 44 -15.73 -8.68 -10.19
N ALA A 45 -16.87 -8.11 -9.81
CA ALA A 45 -18.17 -8.45 -10.37
C ALA A 45 -18.24 -8.18 -11.88
N LEU A 46 -17.67 -7.06 -12.35
CA LEU A 46 -17.56 -6.76 -13.79
C LEU A 46 -16.66 -7.72 -14.53
N ASP A 47 -15.53 -8.09 -13.94
CA ASP A 47 -14.60 -9.05 -14.54
C ASP A 47 -15.22 -10.43 -14.72
N GLU A 48 -15.95 -10.89 -13.72
CA GLU A 48 -16.64 -12.20 -13.75
C GLU A 48 -17.85 -12.23 -14.69
N ALA A 49 -18.62 -11.12 -14.72
CA ALA A 49 -19.81 -11.03 -15.55
C ALA A 49 -19.52 -10.75 -17.04
N GLY A 50 -18.38 -10.13 -17.34
CA GLY A 50 -18.11 -9.49 -18.63
C GLY A 50 -19.02 -8.27 -18.82
N PRO A 51 -19.39 -7.90 -20.06
CA PRO A 51 -20.27 -6.76 -20.29
C PRO A 51 -21.61 -6.95 -19.58
N ALA A 52 -21.95 -6.04 -18.66
CA ALA A 52 -23.13 -6.17 -17.80
C ALA A 52 -23.88 -4.86 -17.61
N THR A 53 -25.20 -4.96 -17.40
CA THR A 53 -26.08 -3.84 -17.09
C THR A 53 -25.99 -3.44 -15.61
N PRO A 54 -26.46 -2.23 -15.22
CA PRO A 54 -26.48 -1.80 -13.81
C PRO A 54 -27.24 -2.77 -12.90
N SER A 55 -28.36 -3.34 -13.35
CA SER A 55 -29.13 -4.30 -12.56
C SER A 55 -28.36 -5.62 -12.34
N GLN A 56 -27.60 -6.10 -13.32
CA GLN A 56 -26.78 -7.31 -13.20
C GLN A 56 -25.63 -7.11 -12.20
N ILE A 57 -24.93 -5.99 -12.27
CA ILE A 57 -23.85 -5.65 -11.34
C ILE A 57 -24.40 -5.42 -9.93
N ALA A 58 -25.54 -4.72 -9.81
CA ALA A 58 -26.20 -4.54 -8.51
C ALA A 58 -26.54 -5.86 -7.84
N ALA A 59 -27.09 -6.82 -8.60
CA ALA A 59 -27.41 -8.16 -8.11
C ALA A 59 -26.15 -8.94 -7.71
N ALA A 60 -25.08 -8.91 -8.53
CA ALA A 60 -23.85 -9.62 -8.28
C ALA A 60 -23.10 -9.08 -7.02
N ALA A 61 -23.09 -7.77 -6.83
CA ALA A 61 -22.41 -7.13 -5.71
C ALA A 61 -23.30 -6.91 -4.46
N GLY A 62 -24.60 -7.24 -4.54
CA GLY A 62 -25.53 -7.06 -3.43
C GLY A 62 -25.79 -5.58 -3.06
N ILE A 63 -25.79 -4.67 -4.04
CA ILE A 63 -26.01 -3.24 -3.85
C ILE A 63 -27.29 -2.76 -4.54
N HIS A 64 -27.71 -1.54 -4.23
CA HIS A 64 -28.88 -0.93 -4.86
C HIS A 64 -28.58 -0.54 -6.32
N GLU A 65 -29.46 -0.91 -7.26
CA GLU A 65 -29.29 -0.68 -8.70
C GLU A 65 -29.00 0.77 -9.08
N ARG A 66 -29.66 1.74 -8.44
CA ARG A 66 -29.40 3.15 -8.70
C ARG A 66 -27.93 3.50 -8.45
N TYR A 67 -27.35 3.04 -7.33
CA TYR A 67 -25.95 3.33 -7.01
C TYR A 67 -24.99 2.57 -7.91
N ALA A 68 -25.33 1.37 -8.34
CA ALA A 68 -24.57 0.66 -9.35
C ALA A 68 -24.51 1.46 -10.66
N ARG A 69 -25.65 1.98 -11.13
CA ARG A 69 -25.72 2.81 -12.35
C ARG A 69 -24.89 4.09 -12.23
N GLU A 70 -25.07 4.87 -11.17
CA GLU A 70 -24.31 6.11 -10.96
C GLU A 70 -22.80 5.86 -10.93
N TRP A 71 -22.38 4.78 -10.27
CA TRP A 71 -20.97 4.39 -10.20
C TRP A 71 -20.45 3.96 -11.58
N LEU A 72 -21.17 3.11 -12.30
CA LEU A 72 -20.79 2.62 -13.64
C LEU A 72 -20.66 3.78 -14.63
N GLU A 73 -21.63 4.71 -14.64
CA GLU A 73 -21.61 5.89 -15.48
C GLU A 73 -20.41 6.80 -15.16
N GLN A 74 -20.15 7.05 -13.88
CA GLN A 74 -19.01 7.86 -13.45
C GLN A 74 -17.68 7.20 -13.84
N GLN A 75 -17.52 5.89 -13.62
CA GLN A 75 -16.29 5.15 -13.99
C GLN A 75 -16.09 5.12 -15.52
N ALA A 76 -17.16 5.07 -16.29
CA ALA A 76 -17.08 5.15 -17.75
C ALA A 76 -16.66 6.55 -18.22
N VAL A 77 -17.21 7.61 -17.62
CA VAL A 77 -16.83 9.01 -17.93
C VAL A 77 -15.37 9.26 -17.53
N ALA A 78 -14.89 8.67 -16.44
CA ALA A 78 -13.48 8.71 -16.02
C ALA A 78 -12.55 7.87 -16.93
N GLY A 79 -13.09 7.13 -17.90
CA GLY A 79 -12.30 6.30 -18.82
C GLY A 79 -11.79 5.00 -18.21
N ILE A 80 -12.28 4.61 -17.04
CA ILE A 80 -11.92 3.37 -16.36
C ILE A 80 -12.70 2.17 -16.90
N LEU A 81 -13.99 2.35 -17.20
CA LEU A 81 -14.81 1.32 -17.80
C LEU A 81 -15.12 1.65 -19.26
N ALA A 82 -15.26 0.61 -20.07
CA ALA A 82 -15.77 0.74 -21.42
C ALA A 82 -17.31 0.53 -21.45
N VAL A 83 -17.98 1.12 -22.43
CA VAL A 83 -19.42 1.01 -22.69
C VAL A 83 -19.62 0.45 -24.08
N GLU A 84 -20.44 -0.64 -24.23
CA GLU A 84 -20.68 -1.25 -25.54
C GLU A 84 -21.51 -0.35 -26.47
N ASP A 85 -22.57 0.26 -25.94
CA ASP A 85 -23.42 1.21 -26.70
C ASP A 85 -23.75 2.44 -25.81
N PRO A 86 -23.01 3.55 -25.97
CA PRO A 86 -23.27 4.76 -25.20
C PRO A 86 -24.64 5.40 -25.48
N ALA A 87 -25.26 5.10 -26.64
CA ALA A 87 -26.58 5.64 -27.05
C ALA A 87 -27.76 4.84 -26.48
N ALA A 88 -27.52 3.65 -25.92
CA ALA A 88 -28.57 2.87 -25.31
C ALA A 88 -29.18 3.57 -24.09
N GLU A 89 -30.39 3.20 -23.72
CA GLU A 89 -31.05 3.66 -22.49
C GLU A 89 -30.17 3.36 -21.26
N ALA A 90 -30.16 4.26 -20.28
CA ALA A 90 -29.25 4.20 -19.13
C ALA A 90 -29.32 2.89 -18.35
N THR A 91 -30.49 2.24 -18.30
CA THR A 91 -30.71 0.94 -17.62
C THR A 91 -30.26 -0.26 -18.45
N GLU A 92 -30.10 -0.08 -19.76
CA GLU A 92 -29.73 -1.14 -20.71
C GLU A 92 -28.27 -1.08 -21.13
N ARG A 93 -27.56 0.02 -20.84
CA ARG A 93 -26.14 0.16 -21.13
C ARG A 93 -25.34 -0.93 -20.46
N ARG A 94 -24.40 -1.51 -21.20
CA ARG A 94 -23.52 -2.57 -20.68
C ARG A 94 -22.13 -2.01 -20.54
N TYR A 95 -21.58 -2.21 -19.35
CA TYR A 95 -20.26 -1.76 -18.93
C TYR A 95 -19.34 -2.95 -18.77
N LEU A 96 -18.06 -2.76 -19.05
CA LEU A 96 -17.05 -3.79 -18.85
C LEU A 96 -15.75 -3.17 -18.35
N LEU A 97 -15.01 -3.94 -17.54
CA LEU A 97 -13.64 -3.62 -17.20
C LEU A 97 -12.73 -4.06 -18.37
N PRO A 98 -12.00 -3.16 -19.04
CA PRO A 98 -11.05 -3.55 -20.07
C PRO A 98 -10.02 -4.55 -19.54
N ALA A 99 -9.71 -5.59 -20.31
CA ALA A 99 -8.79 -6.65 -19.90
C ALA A 99 -7.42 -6.12 -19.44
N ALA A 100 -6.91 -5.05 -20.07
CA ALA A 100 -5.66 -4.38 -19.67
C ALA A 100 -5.71 -3.73 -18.28
N TYR A 101 -6.90 -3.44 -17.74
CA TYR A 101 -7.06 -2.78 -16.45
C TYR A 101 -7.24 -3.76 -15.29
N ARG A 102 -7.36 -5.06 -15.56
CA ARG A 102 -7.39 -6.12 -14.53
C ARG A 102 -6.17 -6.02 -13.62
N GLU A 103 -5.02 -5.84 -14.20
CA GLU A 103 -3.75 -5.74 -13.51
C GLU A 103 -3.73 -4.60 -12.49
N ILE A 104 -4.40 -3.48 -12.81
CA ILE A 104 -4.48 -2.28 -11.96
C ILE A 104 -5.39 -2.49 -10.76
N PHE A 105 -6.53 -3.19 -10.93
CA PHE A 105 -7.60 -3.27 -9.93
C PHE A 105 -7.74 -4.62 -9.25
N LEU A 106 -7.30 -5.73 -9.88
CA LEU A 106 -7.61 -7.08 -9.42
C LEU A 106 -6.37 -7.94 -9.11
N GLU A 107 -5.26 -7.73 -9.81
CA GLU A 107 -4.07 -8.57 -9.70
C GLU A 107 -3.12 -8.03 -8.61
N ARG A 108 -3.41 -8.39 -7.37
CA ARG A 108 -2.77 -7.84 -6.15
C ARG A 108 -1.25 -8.03 -6.07
N ASP A 109 -0.67 -8.93 -6.85
CA ASP A 109 0.77 -9.18 -6.90
C ASP A 109 1.43 -8.53 -8.12
N SER A 110 0.66 -7.88 -9.01
CA SER A 110 1.22 -7.11 -10.11
C SER A 110 1.90 -5.83 -9.62
N LEU A 111 3.04 -5.49 -10.23
CA LEU A 111 3.71 -4.20 -10.01
C LEU A 111 2.88 -2.98 -10.49
N ASN A 112 1.84 -3.22 -11.30
CA ASN A 112 0.90 -2.20 -11.75
C ASN A 112 -0.37 -2.09 -10.86
N TYR A 113 -0.46 -2.89 -9.80
CA TYR A 113 -1.60 -2.84 -8.89
C TYR A 113 -1.64 -1.53 -8.10
N LEU A 114 -2.70 -0.74 -8.26
CA LEU A 114 -2.90 0.55 -7.60
C LEU A 114 -3.98 0.55 -6.50
N GLY A 115 -4.74 -0.53 -6.35
CA GLY A 115 -5.80 -0.60 -5.34
C GLY A 115 -5.32 -0.31 -3.91
N GLY A 116 -4.10 -0.71 -3.57
CA GLY A 116 -3.48 -0.41 -2.28
C GLY A 116 -3.25 1.08 -2.06
N LEU A 117 -2.66 1.77 -3.04
CA LEU A 117 -2.41 3.21 -2.98
C LEU A 117 -3.72 4.01 -2.84
N LEU A 118 -4.73 3.68 -3.63
CA LEU A 118 -6.02 4.39 -3.60
C LEU A 118 -6.73 4.19 -2.26
N ARG A 119 -6.64 3.00 -1.67
CA ARG A 119 -7.14 2.72 -0.32
C ARG A 119 -6.36 3.48 0.75
N LEU A 120 -5.04 3.56 0.64
CA LEU A 120 -4.18 4.35 1.53
C LEU A 120 -4.58 5.82 1.55
N VAL A 121 -4.79 6.44 0.38
CA VAL A 121 -5.18 7.86 0.28
C VAL A 121 -6.49 8.14 1.04
N VAL A 122 -7.49 7.26 0.89
CA VAL A 122 -8.76 7.38 1.62
C VAL A 122 -8.56 7.15 3.13
N GLY A 123 -7.82 6.13 3.51
CA GLY A 123 -7.51 5.83 4.92
C GLY A 123 -6.77 6.97 5.60
N ALA A 124 -5.71 7.49 4.98
CA ALA A 124 -4.90 8.58 5.49
C ALA A 124 -5.67 9.90 5.68
N SER A 125 -6.75 10.10 4.94
CA SER A 125 -7.61 11.28 5.08
C SER A 125 -8.60 11.22 6.24
N ARG A 126 -8.79 10.06 6.89
CA ARG A 126 -9.78 9.91 7.97
C ARG A 126 -9.48 10.71 9.25
N PRO A 127 -8.24 10.71 9.79
CA PRO A 127 -7.94 11.40 11.04
C PRO A 127 -7.57 12.88 10.85
N LEU A 128 -8.12 13.59 9.84
CA LEU A 128 -7.76 14.99 9.56
C LEU A 128 -7.94 15.92 10.76
N ASP A 129 -8.96 15.73 11.59
CA ASP A 129 -9.14 16.53 12.81
C ASP A 129 -8.00 16.31 13.81
N ALA A 130 -7.54 15.07 13.98
CA ALA A 130 -6.40 14.74 14.84
C ALA A 130 -5.10 15.32 14.26
N VAL A 131 -4.91 15.26 12.94
CA VAL A 131 -3.79 15.89 12.23
C VAL A 131 -3.79 17.41 12.48
N LEU A 132 -4.93 18.08 12.34
CA LEU A 132 -5.06 19.52 12.62
C LEU A 132 -4.74 19.86 14.09
N ALA A 133 -5.10 19.00 15.03
CA ALA A 133 -4.74 19.14 16.44
C ALA A 133 -3.21 18.97 16.63
N ALA A 134 -2.60 17.96 16.01
CA ALA A 134 -1.16 17.72 16.06
C ALA A 134 -0.35 18.92 15.52
N TYR A 135 -0.78 19.54 14.42
CA TYR A 135 -0.17 20.77 13.90
C TYR A 135 -0.14 21.92 14.91
N ARG A 136 -1.15 22.01 15.80
CA ARG A 136 -1.23 23.08 16.82
C ARG A 136 -0.41 22.77 18.06
N THR A 137 -0.24 21.49 18.40
CA THR A 137 0.33 21.08 19.69
C THR A 137 1.76 20.55 19.58
N GLY A 138 2.23 20.22 18.38
CA GLY A 138 3.50 19.53 18.14
C GLY A 138 3.46 18.05 18.49
N GLY A 139 2.25 17.48 18.72
CA GLY A 139 2.06 16.05 18.91
C GLY A 139 2.04 15.28 17.60
N GLY A 140 1.74 13.97 17.67
CA GLY A 140 1.53 13.09 16.53
C GLY A 140 0.10 12.52 16.52
N VAL A 141 -0.22 11.75 15.48
CA VAL A 141 -1.42 10.93 15.40
C VAL A 141 -0.98 9.47 15.50
N PRO A 142 -1.47 8.71 16.49
CA PRO A 142 -1.11 7.30 16.62
C PRO A 142 -1.50 6.49 15.39
N TYR A 143 -0.63 5.58 14.94
CA TYR A 143 -0.86 4.77 13.74
C TYR A 143 -2.22 4.03 13.73
N PRO A 144 -2.70 3.43 14.84
CA PRO A 144 -4.02 2.80 14.88
C PRO A 144 -5.18 3.73 14.53
N ASP A 145 -5.05 5.04 14.77
CA ASP A 145 -6.12 6.03 14.54
C ASP A 145 -6.37 6.28 13.03
N PHE A 146 -5.40 5.95 12.17
CA PHE A 146 -5.58 5.94 10.72
C PHE A 146 -6.48 4.80 10.23
N GLY A 147 -6.66 3.76 11.03
CA GLY A 147 -7.62 2.68 10.80
C GLY A 147 -7.17 1.62 9.81
N VAL A 148 -8.11 0.72 9.52
CA VAL A 148 -7.85 -0.50 8.73
C VAL A 148 -7.49 -0.20 7.28
N ASP A 149 -8.07 0.83 6.66
CA ASP A 149 -7.81 1.13 5.25
C ASP A 149 -6.39 1.64 5.01
N THR A 150 -5.82 2.39 5.94
CA THR A 150 -4.40 2.79 5.88
C THR A 150 -3.50 1.57 6.00
N ARG A 151 -3.71 0.72 6.99
CA ARG A 151 -2.93 -0.50 7.21
C ARG A 151 -2.97 -1.44 6.01
N GLU A 152 -4.16 -1.76 5.53
CA GLU A 152 -4.35 -2.64 4.37
C GLU A 152 -3.86 -1.99 3.08
N GLY A 153 -4.00 -0.67 2.95
CA GLY A 153 -3.52 0.10 1.82
C GLY A 153 -2.00 0.06 1.69
N ILE A 154 -1.27 0.36 2.78
CA ILE A 154 0.20 0.25 2.83
C ILE A 154 0.65 -1.19 2.51
N ALA A 155 0.03 -2.17 3.16
CA ALA A 155 0.37 -3.57 2.93
C ALA A 155 0.17 -4.00 1.47
N ALA A 156 -0.94 -3.58 0.85
CA ALA A 156 -1.27 -3.92 -0.54
C ALA A 156 -0.41 -3.14 -1.56
N MET A 157 0.00 -1.91 -1.24
CA MET A 157 0.89 -1.11 -2.07
C MET A 157 2.31 -1.70 -2.12
N ASN A 158 2.84 -2.13 -0.97
CA ASN A 158 4.23 -2.62 -0.88
C ASN A 158 4.37 -4.09 -1.28
N ARG A 159 3.32 -4.89 -1.13
CA ARG A 159 3.33 -6.33 -1.41
C ARG A 159 3.86 -6.70 -2.81
N PRO A 160 3.46 -6.05 -3.93
CA PRO A 160 3.99 -6.38 -5.24
C PRO A 160 5.51 -6.27 -5.35
N MET A 161 6.11 -5.22 -4.77
CA MET A 161 7.56 -5.03 -4.78
C MET A 161 8.27 -6.13 -4.00
N PHE A 162 7.78 -6.47 -2.81
CA PHE A 162 8.38 -7.53 -2.01
C PHE A 162 8.26 -8.91 -2.68
N VAL A 163 7.09 -9.22 -3.23
CA VAL A 163 6.85 -10.55 -3.85
C VAL A 163 7.66 -10.72 -5.13
N ASN A 164 7.80 -9.66 -5.95
CA ASN A 164 8.42 -9.77 -7.26
C ASN A 164 9.91 -9.37 -7.26
N LEU A 165 10.33 -8.39 -6.45
CA LEU A 165 11.65 -7.77 -6.59
C LEU A 165 12.61 -8.05 -5.43
N LEU A 166 12.12 -8.13 -4.19
CA LEU A 166 12.99 -8.19 -3.01
C LEU A 166 13.94 -9.40 -3.05
N GLY A 167 13.41 -10.59 -3.32
CA GLY A 167 14.20 -11.82 -3.34
C GLY A 167 14.91 -12.10 -4.66
N SER A 168 14.41 -11.58 -5.79
CA SER A 168 14.93 -11.86 -7.13
C SER A 168 15.91 -10.81 -7.65
N GLU A 169 15.81 -9.57 -7.16
CA GLU A 169 16.60 -8.44 -7.65
C GLU A 169 17.33 -7.69 -6.53
N TRP A 170 16.61 -7.20 -5.50
CA TRP A 170 17.20 -6.29 -4.53
C TRP A 170 18.26 -6.97 -3.67
N LEU A 171 17.94 -8.09 -3.04
CA LEU A 171 18.91 -8.83 -2.22
C LEU A 171 20.05 -9.42 -3.05
N PRO A 172 19.82 -10.02 -4.23
CA PRO A 172 20.92 -10.48 -5.11
C PRO A 172 21.86 -9.37 -5.61
N ALA A 173 21.38 -8.14 -5.79
CA ALA A 173 22.22 -7.01 -6.19
C ALA A 173 23.25 -6.60 -5.11
N MET A 174 23.05 -7.02 -3.85
CA MET A 174 23.96 -6.79 -2.74
C MET A 174 24.79 -8.07 -2.48
N ALA A 175 25.89 -8.23 -3.22
CA ALA A 175 26.65 -9.47 -3.31
C ALA A 175 27.04 -10.10 -1.95
N ASP A 176 27.47 -9.28 -0.99
CA ASP A 176 27.89 -9.74 0.34
C ASP A 176 26.70 -10.25 1.17
N ILE A 177 25.58 -9.51 1.13
CA ILE A 177 24.34 -9.90 1.79
C ILE A 177 23.78 -11.18 1.16
N HIS A 178 23.72 -11.24 -0.18
CA HIS A 178 23.26 -12.40 -0.91
C HIS A 178 24.06 -13.66 -0.56
N ALA A 179 25.39 -13.55 -0.59
CA ALA A 179 26.27 -14.66 -0.21
C ALA A 179 26.04 -15.12 1.24
N ARG A 180 25.88 -14.18 2.19
CA ARG A 180 25.59 -14.52 3.60
C ARG A 180 24.25 -15.22 3.76
N LEU A 181 23.21 -14.79 3.07
CA LEU A 181 21.87 -15.40 3.16
C LEU A 181 21.83 -16.82 2.57
N GLN A 182 22.79 -17.19 1.73
CA GLN A 182 22.95 -18.54 1.14
C GLN A 182 23.94 -19.43 1.89
N ALA A 183 24.71 -18.87 2.85
CA ALA A 183 25.79 -19.59 3.51
C ALA A 183 25.29 -20.51 4.64
N ASP A 184 26.19 -21.41 5.05
CA ASP A 184 26.06 -22.20 6.26
C ASP A 184 27.01 -21.64 7.34
N PRO A 185 26.57 -21.50 8.59
CA PRO A 185 25.23 -21.82 9.14
C PRO A 185 24.14 -20.88 8.61
N PRO A 186 22.86 -21.31 8.63
CA PRO A 186 21.73 -20.53 8.15
C PRO A 186 21.66 -19.13 8.76
N ALA A 187 21.44 -18.14 7.91
CA ALA A 187 21.36 -16.75 8.35
C ALA A 187 20.06 -16.45 9.12
N ARG A 188 20.16 -15.49 10.04
CA ARG A 188 19.03 -14.92 10.77
C ARG A 188 18.77 -13.50 10.32
N VAL A 189 17.52 -13.16 10.05
CA VAL A 189 17.10 -11.83 9.63
C VAL A 189 16.13 -11.23 10.64
N ALA A 190 16.34 -9.97 11.01
CA ALA A 190 15.35 -9.14 11.71
C ALA A 190 14.72 -8.16 10.73
N ASP A 191 13.39 -8.09 10.71
CA ASP A 191 12.62 -7.20 9.84
C ASP A 191 11.87 -6.19 10.71
N ILE A 192 12.37 -4.95 10.73
CA ILE A 192 11.89 -3.88 11.61
C ILE A 192 10.80 -3.08 10.89
N GLY A 193 9.66 -2.86 11.57
CA GLY A 193 8.47 -2.29 10.95
C GLY A 193 7.88 -3.23 9.90
N CYS A 194 7.85 -4.52 10.22
CA CYS A 194 7.47 -5.56 9.26
C CYS A 194 6.00 -5.51 8.80
N GLY A 195 5.17 -4.68 9.42
CA GLY A 195 3.75 -4.51 9.09
C GLY A 195 3.02 -5.86 9.02
N THR A 196 2.41 -6.15 7.89
CA THR A 196 1.69 -7.41 7.66
C THR A 196 2.58 -8.58 7.17
N GLY A 197 3.91 -8.42 7.22
CA GLY A 197 4.92 -9.47 7.08
C GLY A 197 5.27 -9.88 5.65
N TRP A 198 4.91 -9.09 4.62
CA TRP A 198 5.18 -9.48 3.23
C TRP A 198 6.66 -9.45 2.86
N SER A 199 7.44 -8.52 3.40
CA SER A 199 8.91 -8.47 3.30
C SER A 199 9.56 -9.72 3.89
N SER A 200 9.20 -10.04 5.14
CA SER A 200 9.66 -11.23 5.86
C SER A 200 9.34 -12.53 5.11
N ILE A 201 8.11 -12.65 4.57
CA ILE A 201 7.67 -13.80 3.77
C ILE A 201 8.48 -13.89 2.47
N ALA A 202 8.73 -12.77 1.78
CA ALA A 202 9.50 -12.74 0.54
C ALA A 202 10.95 -13.17 0.78
N ILE A 203 11.60 -12.69 1.84
CA ILE A 203 12.96 -13.10 2.23
C ILE A 203 13.00 -14.61 2.49
N ALA A 204 12.08 -15.13 3.30
CA ALA A 204 12.06 -16.55 3.65
C ALA A 204 11.74 -17.47 2.46
N ARG A 205 11.03 -16.98 1.44
CA ARG A 205 10.79 -17.70 0.18
C ARG A 205 12.03 -17.73 -0.70
N ALA A 206 12.72 -16.60 -0.83
CA ALA A 206 13.92 -16.48 -1.66
C ALA A 206 15.10 -17.26 -1.07
N TYR A 207 15.19 -17.38 0.26
CA TYR A 207 16.28 -18.05 0.98
C TYR A 207 15.73 -19.16 1.90
N PRO A 208 15.65 -20.41 1.41
CA PRO A 208 14.93 -21.49 2.09
C PRO A 208 15.49 -21.91 3.46
N THR A 209 16.73 -21.61 3.76
CA THR A 209 17.39 -21.93 5.05
C THR A 209 17.27 -20.81 6.08
N VAL A 210 16.97 -19.58 5.64
CA VAL A 210 16.94 -18.38 6.48
C VAL A 210 15.75 -18.41 7.44
N THR A 211 15.97 -17.95 8.68
CA THR A 211 14.90 -17.62 9.64
C THR A 211 14.71 -16.10 9.72
N VAL A 212 13.47 -15.68 9.84
CA VAL A 212 13.10 -14.25 9.91
C VAL A 212 12.28 -13.97 11.16
N GLU A 213 12.66 -12.95 11.89
CA GLU A 213 11.89 -12.41 13.00
C GLU A 213 11.43 -10.99 12.66
N GLY A 214 10.13 -10.80 12.49
CA GLY A 214 9.52 -9.50 12.21
C GLY A 214 9.07 -8.80 13.49
N PHE A 215 9.31 -7.50 13.55
CA PHE A 215 8.98 -6.65 14.69
C PHE A 215 8.15 -5.45 14.21
N ASP A 216 7.02 -5.21 14.86
CA ASP A 216 6.15 -4.06 14.60
C ASP A 216 5.42 -3.65 15.88
N LEU A 217 5.10 -2.39 16.00
CA LEU A 217 4.39 -1.86 17.16
C LEU A 217 2.87 -2.10 17.07
N ASP A 218 2.31 -2.19 15.84
CA ASP A 218 0.88 -2.36 15.60
C ASP A 218 0.46 -3.83 15.75
N ASP A 219 -0.30 -4.11 16.80
CA ASP A 219 -0.80 -5.46 17.13
C ASP A 219 -1.69 -6.05 16.04
N ALA A 220 -2.48 -5.22 15.35
CA ALA A 220 -3.35 -5.64 14.26
C ALA A 220 -2.54 -6.03 13.01
N SER A 221 -1.46 -5.31 12.69
CA SER A 221 -0.49 -5.69 11.65
C SER A 221 0.16 -7.03 11.98
N ILE A 222 0.65 -7.22 13.20
CA ILE A 222 1.25 -8.48 13.64
C ILE A 222 0.26 -9.65 13.58
N ALA A 223 -0.99 -9.42 14.01
CA ALA A 223 -2.03 -10.44 13.88
C ALA A 223 -2.27 -10.84 12.41
N GLN A 224 -2.25 -9.88 11.48
CA GLN A 224 -2.35 -10.16 10.04
C GLN A 224 -1.10 -10.85 9.51
N ALA A 225 0.11 -10.43 9.92
CA ALA A 225 1.36 -11.06 9.53
C ALA A 225 1.40 -12.55 9.90
N ARG A 226 0.92 -12.90 11.10
CA ARG A 226 0.79 -14.29 11.53
C ARG A 226 -0.19 -15.11 10.68
N ARG A 227 -1.28 -14.51 10.22
CA ARG A 227 -2.19 -15.16 9.26
C ARG A 227 -1.53 -15.35 7.89
N ASN A 228 -0.86 -14.32 7.40
CA ASN A 228 -0.18 -14.35 6.10
C ASN A 228 0.92 -15.40 6.05
N VAL A 229 1.75 -15.49 7.10
CA VAL A 229 2.83 -16.50 7.16
C VAL A 229 2.29 -17.93 7.28
N ALA A 230 1.20 -18.12 8.01
CA ALA A 230 0.53 -19.43 8.09
C ALA A 230 -0.03 -19.84 6.72
N GLY A 231 -0.71 -18.93 6.01
CA GLY A 231 -1.20 -19.14 4.64
C GLY A 231 -0.08 -19.38 3.63
N ALA A 232 1.12 -18.84 3.88
CA ALA A 232 2.32 -19.07 3.05
C ALA A 232 3.05 -20.39 3.38
N GLY A 233 2.67 -21.11 4.44
CA GLY A 233 3.35 -22.34 4.89
C GLY A 233 4.73 -22.10 5.52
N LEU A 234 5.01 -20.90 6.04
CA LEU A 234 6.33 -20.48 6.52
C LEU A 234 6.41 -20.29 8.04
N ALA A 235 5.37 -20.64 8.79
CA ALA A 235 5.29 -20.42 10.25
C ALA A 235 6.44 -21.10 11.05
N GLY A 236 7.12 -22.10 10.49
CA GLY A 236 8.29 -22.74 11.11
C GLY A 236 9.60 -21.94 10.98
N ARG A 237 9.64 -20.91 10.12
CA ARG A 237 10.85 -20.13 9.83
C ARG A 237 10.67 -18.62 9.97
N VAL A 238 9.44 -18.15 10.03
CA VAL A 238 9.10 -16.71 10.15
C VAL A 238 8.22 -16.52 11.37
N THR A 239 8.64 -15.66 12.28
CA THR A 239 7.89 -15.32 13.51
C THR A 239 7.71 -13.81 13.62
N PHE A 240 6.66 -13.37 14.34
CA PHE A 240 6.32 -11.95 14.47
C PHE A 240 6.06 -11.56 15.92
N HIS A 241 6.61 -10.41 16.31
CA HIS A 241 6.60 -9.88 17.67
C HIS A 241 6.07 -8.45 17.71
N ILE A 242 5.22 -8.15 18.70
CA ILE A 242 4.80 -6.77 18.98
C ILE A 242 5.92 -6.11 19.78
N ARG A 243 6.69 -5.21 19.12
CA ARG A 243 7.81 -4.49 19.73
C ARG A 243 8.01 -3.13 19.10
N ASP A 244 8.34 -2.14 19.91
CA ASP A 244 8.81 -0.82 19.44
C ASP A 244 10.23 -0.99 18.85
N ALA A 245 10.43 -0.48 17.64
CA ALA A 245 11.75 -0.47 16.98
C ALA A 245 12.82 0.29 17.77
N ALA A 246 12.41 1.24 18.63
CA ALA A 246 13.28 2.02 19.49
C ALA A 246 13.39 1.45 20.92
N ASP A 247 12.89 0.22 21.19
CA ASP A 247 13.00 -0.43 22.47
C ASP A 247 14.45 -0.91 22.73
N PRO A 248 15.17 -0.35 23.72
CA PRO A 248 16.56 -0.73 24.01
C PRO A 248 16.69 -2.16 24.57
N GLU A 249 15.58 -2.77 25.00
CA GLU A 249 15.55 -4.17 25.44
C GLU A 249 15.41 -5.16 24.27
N LEU A 250 15.19 -4.68 23.05
CA LEU A 250 15.21 -5.50 21.86
C LEU A 250 16.65 -5.94 21.59
N VAL A 251 16.91 -7.23 21.83
CA VAL A 251 18.23 -7.83 21.70
C VAL A 251 18.18 -9.00 20.73
N GLY A 252 19.30 -9.27 20.10
CA GLY A 252 19.45 -10.37 19.16
C GLY A 252 20.81 -10.38 18.49
N ARG A 253 21.01 -11.33 17.59
CA ARG A 253 22.18 -11.42 16.73
C ARG A 253 21.69 -11.85 15.36
N TYR A 254 21.65 -10.91 14.42
CA TYR A 254 21.13 -11.11 13.08
C TYR A 254 22.20 -10.78 12.04
N ASP A 255 22.23 -11.57 11.00
CA ASP A 255 23.14 -11.38 9.86
C ASP A 255 22.66 -10.23 8.96
N LEU A 256 21.36 -10.03 8.93
CA LEU A 256 20.73 -8.91 8.22
C LEU A 256 19.62 -8.33 9.10
N VAL A 257 19.60 -7.00 9.21
CA VAL A 257 18.49 -6.23 9.81
C VAL A 257 17.88 -5.36 8.70
N THR A 258 16.60 -5.54 8.42
CA THR A 258 15.88 -4.80 7.38
C THR A 258 14.91 -3.79 7.96
N ALA A 259 14.66 -2.71 7.23
CA ALA A 259 13.56 -1.77 7.44
C ALA A 259 13.10 -1.27 6.07
N PHE A 260 11.82 -1.49 5.74
CA PHE A 260 11.24 -1.11 4.46
C PHE A 260 10.04 -0.19 4.70
N GLU A 261 10.07 1.03 4.13
CA GLU A 261 8.98 2.00 4.21
C GLU A 261 8.49 2.20 5.66
N THR A 262 9.41 2.43 6.61
CA THR A 262 9.06 2.51 8.03
C THR A 262 9.84 3.54 8.84
N ILE A 263 11.10 3.87 8.49
CA ILE A 263 11.93 4.76 9.29
C ILE A 263 11.34 6.18 9.35
N HIS A 264 10.75 6.66 8.26
CA HIS A 264 10.10 7.96 8.17
C HIS A 264 8.86 8.08 9.08
N ASP A 265 8.22 6.97 9.46
CA ASP A 265 7.04 6.94 10.34
C ASP A 265 7.38 6.76 11.83
N ILE A 266 8.65 6.42 12.15
CA ILE A 266 9.06 6.17 13.53
C ILE A 266 9.24 7.48 14.29
N ALA A 267 8.57 7.64 15.42
CA ALA A 267 8.66 8.84 16.26
C ALA A 267 10.09 9.08 16.83
N ARG A 268 10.89 8.03 16.99
CA ARG A 268 12.27 8.07 17.53
C ARG A 268 13.25 7.35 16.57
N PRO A 269 13.45 7.89 15.32
CA PRO A 269 14.22 7.20 14.30
C PRO A 269 15.68 6.97 14.67
N VAL A 270 16.31 7.89 15.39
CA VAL A 270 17.72 7.75 15.81
C VAL A 270 17.88 6.62 16.81
N GLU A 271 16.97 6.49 17.75
CA GLU A 271 16.94 5.39 18.72
C GLU A 271 16.70 4.04 18.02
N ALA A 272 15.75 3.98 17.09
CA ALA A 272 15.48 2.80 16.29
C ALA A 272 16.73 2.35 15.50
N LEU A 273 17.42 3.29 14.85
CA LEU A 273 18.68 2.99 14.13
C LEU A 273 19.79 2.49 15.06
N ARG A 274 19.87 3.00 16.31
CA ARG A 274 20.81 2.46 17.31
C ARG A 274 20.47 1.05 17.72
N VAL A 275 19.18 0.76 17.92
CA VAL A 275 18.70 -0.60 18.21
C VAL A 275 19.02 -1.54 17.06
N MET A 276 18.67 -1.17 15.83
CA MET A 276 18.99 -1.95 14.62
C MET A 276 20.48 -2.30 14.52
N ARG A 277 21.34 -1.31 14.77
CA ARG A 277 22.80 -1.53 14.84
C ARG A 277 23.19 -2.52 15.95
N GLY A 278 22.55 -2.42 17.12
CA GLY A 278 22.79 -3.32 18.25
C GLY A 278 22.35 -4.76 18.02
N LEU A 279 21.42 -4.97 17.09
CA LEU A 279 20.92 -6.30 16.69
C LEU A 279 21.88 -7.06 15.77
N LEU A 280 22.88 -6.41 15.18
CA LEU A 280 23.78 -7.06 14.23
C LEU A 280 24.68 -8.09 14.90
N ALA A 281 24.84 -9.20 14.24
CA ALA A 281 25.95 -10.13 14.48
C ALA A 281 27.25 -9.54 13.91
N ASP A 282 28.39 -10.12 14.27
CA ASP A 282 29.69 -9.72 13.71
C ASP A 282 29.68 -9.92 12.18
N GLY A 283 29.97 -8.87 11.46
CA GLY A 283 29.89 -8.87 9.99
C GLY A 283 28.48 -8.75 9.41
N GLY A 284 27.46 -8.56 10.25
CA GLY A 284 26.08 -8.33 9.80
C GLY A 284 25.87 -6.96 9.13
N ALA A 285 24.78 -6.83 8.39
CA ALA A 285 24.43 -5.62 7.64
C ALA A 285 23.03 -5.10 8.00
N VAL A 286 22.85 -3.77 7.83
CA VAL A 286 21.52 -3.12 7.85
C VAL A 286 21.14 -2.75 6.43
N LEU A 287 19.92 -3.06 6.03
CA LEU A 287 19.30 -2.65 4.78
C LEU A 287 18.08 -1.78 5.07
N ILE A 288 18.11 -0.55 4.60
CA ILE A 288 16.99 0.39 4.69
C ILE A 288 16.58 0.78 3.27
N ALA A 289 15.30 0.68 2.97
CA ALA A 289 14.65 1.23 1.79
C ALA A 289 13.42 2.01 2.25
N ASP A 290 13.48 3.39 2.13
CA ASP A 290 12.54 4.29 2.77
C ASP A 290 12.17 5.46 1.85
#